data_e032c47d3df814ed445508d944576163
#
_entry.id   e032c47d3df814ed445508d944576163
#
_cell.length_a   1.000
_cell.length_b   1.000
_cell.length_c   1.000
_cell.angle_alpha   90.00
_cell.angle_beta   90.00
_cell.angle_gamma   90.00
#
_symmetry.space_group_name_H-M   'P 1'
#
loop_
_entity.id
_entity.type
_entity.pdbx_description
1 polymer ?
#
loop_
_entity_poly.entity_id
_entity_poly.type
_entity_poly.pdbx_seq_one_letter_code
_entity_poly.pdbx_strand_id
1 'polypeptide(L)'
;MKQITLYLLSLFVSVLLLVGCSNEPPTPEELYKEEASGVVMVLNKFYYNVTLPSGDHLYFTSIGEDGTLTGLTDDINEIRKNCGYMTGTAFFINDRGMLLTNRHVASPIIDEAQVKQSLMNIIRYVKALYEARMSNISDQYNALESQKQECVSEDFWGNVEVDQQRLRQIESEQSELQQQYNAAMLARDGVGDQLDPSCITIHPICELGIAYNDSYVSTETDFLGKNPCNVVRLSTDEDTDLALLQLRSEKTPDACYVFSVDKRKDQSHWWNIFKKKSELPSPDSPKIDQQLYMIGFNAGIVLANTRKGIKVQMTGGRITQMPDGSRLLYSIPTMQGSSGSPVVDERGNLVGVNFAKLNGTDNFNFGIPLQKVRRFVKE
;
A
#
# COMPACT_ATOMS: atom_id res chain seq x y z
N MET A 1 11.32 -21.12 -72.29
CA MET A 1 11.60 -21.32 -70.82
C MET A 1 12.03 -20.04 -70.13
N LYS A 2 12.98 -19.22 -70.60
CA LYS A 2 13.45 -18.00 -69.92
C LYS A 2 12.36 -16.94 -69.67
N GLN A 3 11.35 -16.79 -70.56
CA GLN A 3 10.29 -15.82 -70.34
C GLN A 3 9.28 -16.25 -69.22
N ILE A 4 8.95 -17.53 -69.16
CA ILE A 4 8.04 -18.04 -68.13
C ILE A 4 8.66 -17.90 -66.70
N THR A 5 9.97 -18.12 -66.60
CA THR A 5 10.70 -17.94 -65.33
C THR A 5 10.70 -16.47 -64.88
N LEU A 6 10.79 -15.52 -65.84
CA LEU A 6 10.74 -14.08 -65.55
C LEU A 6 9.35 -13.64 -65.05
N TYR A 7 8.28 -14.18 -65.65
CA TYR A 7 6.90 -13.91 -65.23
C TYR A 7 6.59 -14.52 -63.87
N LEU A 8 7.06 -15.73 -63.56
CA LEU A 8 6.92 -16.35 -62.26
C LEU A 8 7.71 -15.61 -61.19
N LEU A 9 8.90 -15.12 -61.51
CA LEU A 9 9.70 -14.30 -60.61
C LEU A 9 9.05 -12.94 -60.34
N SER A 10 8.47 -12.28 -61.37
CA SER A 10 7.75 -11.01 -61.23
C SER A 10 6.45 -11.20 -60.45
N LEU A 11 5.73 -12.31 -60.61
CA LEU A 11 4.53 -12.63 -59.87
C LEU A 11 4.87 -12.92 -58.39
N PHE A 12 5.97 -13.65 -58.13
CA PHE A 12 6.45 -13.94 -56.79
C PHE A 12 6.91 -12.66 -56.04
N VAL A 13 7.59 -11.74 -56.71
CA VAL A 13 7.95 -10.41 -56.20
C VAL A 13 6.72 -9.55 -55.98
N SER A 14 5.70 -9.62 -56.87
CA SER A 14 4.43 -8.89 -56.70
C SER A 14 3.61 -9.44 -55.52
N VAL A 15 3.60 -10.74 -55.32
CA VAL A 15 2.93 -11.37 -54.17
C VAL A 15 3.67 -11.05 -52.85
N LEU A 16 5.02 -11.00 -52.86
CA LEU A 16 5.80 -10.55 -51.72
C LEU A 16 5.61 -9.06 -51.40
N LEU A 17 5.29 -8.23 -52.36
CA LEU A 17 4.98 -6.80 -52.17
C LEU A 17 3.52 -6.57 -51.72
N LEU A 18 2.62 -7.56 -51.86
CA LEU A 18 1.23 -7.51 -51.39
C LEU A 18 1.07 -8.05 -49.94
N VAL A 19 2.05 -8.74 -49.40
CA VAL A 19 2.18 -8.98 -47.96
C VAL A 19 2.83 -7.75 -47.32
N GLY A 20 2.28 -6.59 -47.60
CA GLY A 20 2.59 -5.36 -46.90
C GLY A 20 2.15 -5.55 -45.45
N CYS A 21 3.11 -5.63 -44.54
CA CYS A 21 2.83 -5.41 -43.14
C CYS A 21 2.02 -4.11 -43.04
N SER A 22 0.77 -4.20 -42.70
CA SER A 22 -0.07 -3.05 -42.44
C SER A 22 0.63 -2.24 -41.34
N ASN A 23 0.93 -0.98 -41.66
CA ASN A 23 1.54 -0.03 -40.73
C ASN A 23 0.50 0.44 -39.68
N GLU A 24 -0.64 -0.23 -39.63
CA GLU A 24 -1.71 0.04 -38.68
C GLU A 24 -1.28 -0.41 -37.27
N PRO A 25 -1.58 0.38 -36.24
CA PRO A 25 -1.34 -0.05 -34.87
C PRO A 25 -2.16 -1.33 -34.60
N PRO A 26 -1.67 -2.21 -33.72
CA PRO A 26 -2.44 -3.38 -33.31
C PRO A 26 -3.78 -2.95 -32.71
N THR A 27 -4.77 -3.80 -32.85
CA THR A 27 -6.07 -3.59 -32.19
C THR A 27 -5.93 -3.71 -30.67
N PRO A 28 -6.83 -3.12 -29.87
CA PRO A 28 -6.81 -3.28 -28.42
C PRO A 28 -6.84 -4.76 -27.97
N GLU A 29 -7.52 -5.62 -28.73
CA GLU A 29 -7.56 -7.05 -28.42
C GLU A 29 -6.21 -7.75 -28.64
N GLU A 30 -5.48 -7.36 -29.67
CA GLU A 30 -4.14 -7.88 -29.96
C GLU A 30 -3.13 -7.40 -28.90
N LEU A 31 -3.17 -6.12 -28.52
CA LEU A 31 -2.38 -5.58 -27.40
C LEU A 31 -2.67 -6.33 -26.11
N TYR A 32 -3.95 -6.54 -25.79
CA TYR A 32 -4.34 -7.29 -24.60
C TYR A 32 -3.78 -8.72 -24.61
N LYS A 33 -3.91 -9.44 -25.72
CA LYS A 33 -3.39 -10.81 -25.85
C LYS A 33 -1.88 -10.89 -25.68
N GLU A 34 -1.16 -9.89 -26.15
CA GLU A 34 0.30 -9.83 -26.06
C GLU A 34 0.76 -9.45 -24.65
N GLU A 35 0.17 -8.41 -24.04
CA GLU A 35 0.74 -7.73 -22.89
C GLU A 35 0.15 -8.17 -21.53
N ALA A 36 -1.08 -8.70 -21.54
CA ALA A 36 -1.79 -9.08 -20.31
C ALA A 36 -1.03 -10.08 -19.44
N SER A 37 -0.22 -10.96 -20.05
CA SER A 37 0.59 -11.96 -19.32
C SER A 37 1.72 -11.34 -18.48
N GLY A 38 2.15 -10.14 -18.83
CA GLY A 38 3.19 -9.40 -18.13
C GLY A 38 2.69 -8.59 -16.94
N VAL A 39 1.35 -8.54 -16.75
CA VAL A 39 0.71 -7.76 -15.67
C VAL A 39 0.21 -8.70 -14.59
N VAL A 40 0.50 -8.38 -13.35
CA VAL A 40 0.20 -9.22 -12.18
C VAL A 40 -0.53 -8.43 -11.10
N MET A 41 -1.37 -9.12 -10.33
CA MET A 41 -1.96 -8.56 -9.13
C MET A 41 -0.96 -8.66 -7.98
N VAL A 42 -0.77 -7.57 -7.24
CA VAL A 42 0.03 -7.53 -6.01
C VAL A 42 -0.90 -7.63 -4.81
N LEU A 43 -0.54 -8.47 -3.85
CA LEU A 43 -1.07 -8.44 -2.50
C LEU A 43 0.04 -8.00 -1.56
N ASN A 44 -0.23 -6.99 -0.74
CA ASN A 44 0.58 -6.57 0.39
C ASN A 44 -0.20 -6.82 1.68
N LYS A 45 0.33 -7.69 2.53
CA LYS A 45 -0.13 -7.92 3.90
C LYS A 45 0.76 -7.11 4.84
N PHE A 46 0.19 -6.21 5.62
CA PHE A 46 0.99 -5.26 6.38
C PHE A 46 0.40 -4.90 7.73
N TYR A 47 1.26 -4.37 8.59
CA TYR A 47 0.92 -3.64 9.81
C TYR A 47 2.01 -2.59 10.06
N TYR A 48 1.73 -1.62 10.92
CA TYR A 48 2.72 -0.63 11.33
C TYR A 48 3.33 -1.02 12.67
N ASN A 49 4.64 -0.90 12.77
CA ASN A 49 5.42 -1.02 13.99
C ASN A 49 5.81 0.37 14.47
N VAL A 50 5.38 0.70 15.67
CA VAL A 50 5.77 1.92 16.39
C VAL A 50 6.84 1.53 17.40
N THR A 51 8.01 2.14 17.31
CA THR A 51 9.06 1.97 18.33
C THR A 51 9.06 3.20 19.23
N LEU A 52 8.88 2.95 20.51
CA LEU A 52 8.90 3.97 21.56
C LEU A 52 10.35 4.25 22.01
N PRO A 53 10.64 5.40 22.63
CA PRO A 53 11.98 5.71 23.17
C PRO A 53 12.49 4.72 24.21
N SER A 54 11.59 4.02 24.92
CA SER A 54 11.92 2.93 25.85
C SER A 54 12.50 1.68 25.15
N GLY A 55 12.32 1.56 23.83
CA GLY A 55 12.59 0.36 23.06
C GLY A 55 11.39 -0.59 22.95
N ASP A 56 10.27 -0.27 23.59
CA ASP A 56 9.03 -1.03 23.47
C ASP A 56 8.37 -0.81 22.10
N HIS A 57 7.55 -1.78 21.70
CA HIS A 57 6.86 -1.78 20.41
C HIS A 57 5.36 -1.78 20.60
N LEU A 58 4.68 -0.96 19.78
CA LEU A 58 3.24 -1.03 19.57
C LEU A 58 2.95 -1.30 18.10
N TYR A 59 1.84 -1.94 17.83
CA TYR A 59 1.43 -2.34 16.50
C TYR A 59 0.01 -1.88 16.21
N PHE A 60 -0.27 -1.51 14.96
CA PHE A 60 -1.63 -1.18 14.51
C PHE A 60 -1.74 -1.39 12.98
N THR A 61 -2.97 -1.38 12.43
CA THR A 61 -3.20 -1.65 10.99
C THR A 61 -3.58 -0.40 10.20
N SER A 62 -4.30 0.53 10.79
CA SER A 62 -4.72 1.76 10.10
C SER A 62 -5.04 2.87 11.10
N ILE A 63 -5.17 4.08 10.58
CA ILE A 63 -5.65 5.24 11.33
C ILE A 63 -6.92 5.76 10.65
N GLY A 64 -7.98 5.99 11.43
CA GLY A 64 -9.21 6.60 10.97
C GLY A 64 -9.07 8.12 10.79
N GLU A 65 -10.04 8.73 10.11
CA GLU A 65 -10.11 10.19 9.96
C GLU A 65 -10.22 10.91 11.32
N ASP A 66 -10.82 10.26 12.30
CA ASP A 66 -10.96 10.72 13.69
C ASP A 66 -9.66 10.50 14.53
N GLY A 67 -8.62 9.94 13.94
CA GLY A 67 -7.36 9.61 14.61
C GLY A 67 -7.38 8.28 15.38
N THR A 68 -8.44 7.47 15.28
CA THR A 68 -8.50 6.16 15.93
C THR A 68 -7.51 5.19 15.28
N LEU A 69 -6.63 4.60 16.10
CA LEU A 69 -5.69 3.56 15.66
C LEU A 69 -6.39 2.19 15.72
N THR A 70 -6.58 1.57 14.55
CA THR A 70 -7.25 0.27 14.44
C THR A 70 -6.30 -0.86 14.82
N GLY A 71 -6.72 -1.75 15.71
CA GLY A 71 -5.95 -2.92 16.12
C GLY A 71 -4.69 -2.59 16.91
N LEU A 72 -4.70 -1.45 17.66
CA LEU A 72 -3.56 -1.08 18.50
C LEU A 72 -3.32 -2.14 19.59
N THR A 73 -2.14 -2.72 19.59
CA THR A 73 -1.70 -3.77 20.52
C THR A 73 -0.19 -3.75 20.71
N ASP A 74 0.30 -4.32 21.80
CA ASP A 74 1.73 -4.62 22.04
C ASP A 74 2.08 -6.09 21.71
N ASP A 75 1.07 -6.93 21.43
CA ASP A 75 1.29 -8.34 21.08
C ASP A 75 1.51 -8.51 19.57
N ILE A 76 2.74 -8.87 19.21
CA ILE A 76 3.14 -9.18 17.82
C ILE A 76 2.32 -10.35 17.22
N ASN A 77 1.86 -11.30 18.03
CA ASN A 77 1.10 -12.44 17.53
C ASN A 77 -0.36 -12.06 17.25
N GLU A 78 -0.89 -11.10 17.99
CA GLU A 78 -2.21 -10.55 17.75
C GLU A 78 -2.24 -9.75 16.44
N ILE A 79 -1.30 -8.80 16.26
CA ILE A 79 -1.27 -8.00 15.04
C ILE A 79 -1.03 -8.84 13.80
N ARG A 80 -0.20 -9.88 13.85
CA ARG A 80 0.04 -10.80 12.72
C ARG A 80 -1.20 -11.57 12.28
N LYS A 81 -2.15 -11.81 13.19
CA LYS A 81 -3.44 -12.43 12.86
C LYS A 81 -4.42 -11.43 12.27
N ASN A 82 -4.27 -10.15 12.60
CA ASN A 82 -5.18 -9.07 12.26
C ASN A 82 -4.52 -8.01 11.33
N CYS A 83 -3.67 -8.44 10.39
CA CYS A 83 -2.99 -7.56 9.44
C CYS A 83 -3.96 -6.81 8.54
N GLY A 84 -3.53 -5.66 8.06
CA GLY A 84 -4.14 -4.97 6.94
C GLY A 84 -3.76 -5.62 5.60
N TYR A 85 -4.60 -5.44 4.59
CA TYR A 85 -4.37 -5.93 3.23
C TYR A 85 -4.56 -4.81 2.24
N MET A 86 -3.65 -4.74 1.27
CA MET A 86 -3.75 -3.84 0.13
C MET A 86 -3.52 -4.63 -1.16
N THR A 87 -4.30 -4.34 -2.19
CA THR A 87 -4.08 -4.89 -3.53
C THR A 87 -3.72 -3.78 -4.50
N GLY A 88 -2.87 -4.10 -5.45
CA GLY A 88 -2.48 -3.23 -6.54
C GLY A 88 -2.11 -4.03 -7.78
N THR A 89 -1.57 -3.35 -8.77
CA THR A 89 -1.06 -3.91 -10.00
C THR A 89 0.44 -3.73 -10.07
N ALA A 90 1.15 -4.69 -10.64
CA ALA A 90 2.54 -4.56 -11.06
C ALA A 90 2.75 -5.19 -12.44
N PHE A 91 3.89 -4.92 -13.05
CA PHE A 91 4.23 -5.50 -14.34
C PHE A 91 5.72 -5.78 -14.46
N PHE A 92 6.09 -6.81 -15.22
CA PHE A 92 7.48 -7.22 -15.42
C PHE A 92 8.21 -6.25 -16.33
N ILE A 93 9.46 -5.91 -15.94
CA ILE A 93 10.34 -4.99 -16.69
C ILE A 93 11.65 -5.65 -17.16
N ASN A 94 11.93 -6.87 -16.73
CA ASN A 94 13.05 -7.67 -17.22
C ASN A 94 12.82 -9.17 -16.98
N ASP A 95 13.77 -10.01 -17.40
CA ASP A 95 13.77 -11.47 -17.28
C ASP A 95 14.17 -12.00 -15.89
N ARG A 96 14.62 -11.12 -14.97
CA ARG A 96 15.07 -11.47 -13.62
C ARG A 96 13.97 -11.34 -12.55
N GLY A 97 12.72 -11.37 -12.95
CA GLY A 97 11.60 -11.26 -12.02
C GLY A 97 11.41 -9.87 -11.42
N MET A 98 11.98 -8.83 -12.03
CA MET A 98 11.79 -7.45 -11.57
C MET A 98 10.43 -6.92 -12.03
N LEU A 99 9.71 -6.32 -11.08
CA LEU A 99 8.39 -5.75 -11.29
C LEU A 99 8.39 -4.27 -10.89
N LEU A 100 7.64 -3.49 -11.63
CA LEU A 100 7.37 -2.08 -11.29
C LEU A 100 5.93 -1.94 -10.79
N THR A 101 5.75 -1.18 -9.72
CA THR A 101 4.46 -0.83 -9.12
C THR A 101 4.54 0.55 -8.46
N ASN A 102 3.46 0.98 -7.79
CA ASN A 102 3.52 2.19 -6.96
C ASN A 102 4.14 1.92 -5.58
N ARG A 103 4.78 2.96 -5.01
CA ARG A 103 5.36 2.92 -3.67
C ARG A 103 4.31 2.60 -2.61
N HIS A 104 3.15 3.27 -2.65
CA HIS A 104 2.08 3.04 -1.66
C HIS A 104 1.54 1.60 -1.70
N VAL A 105 1.60 0.89 -2.84
CA VAL A 105 1.22 -0.53 -2.94
C VAL A 105 2.26 -1.40 -2.23
N ALA A 106 3.55 -1.10 -2.40
CA ALA A 106 4.64 -1.87 -1.82
C ALA A 106 4.89 -1.54 -0.34
N SER A 107 4.66 -0.29 0.05
CA SER A 107 4.87 0.25 1.40
C SER A 107 3.80 1.30 1.67
N PRO A 108 2.70 0.94 2.34
CA PRO A 108 1.60 1.86 2.61
C PRO A 108 2.07 3.10 3.37
N ILE A 109 1.67 4.26 2.87
CA ILE A 109 2.04 5.56 3.43
C ILE A 109 1.03 5.92 4.51
N ILE A 110 1.51 6.51 5.61
CA ILE A 110 0.69 6.97 6.72
C ILE A 110 1.14 8.37 7.15
N ASP A 111 0.20 9.16 7.65
CA ASP A 111 0.52 10.42 8.30
C ASP A 111 1.10 10.16 9.71
N GLU A 112 2.44 10.14 9.79
CA GLU A 112 3.14 9.90 11.05
C GLU A 112 2.82 10.95 12.12
N ALA A 113 2.58 12.21 11.74
CA ALA A 113 2.24 13.27 12.68
C ALA A 113 0.88 12.99 13.31
N GLN A 114 -0.11 12.56 12.51
CA GLN A 114 -1.43 12.18 13.00
C GLN A 114 -1.34 10.96 13.94
N VAL A 115 -0.55 9.92 13.58
CA VAL A 115 -0.35 8.75 14.44
C VAL A 115 0.28 9.14 15.78
N LYS A 116 1.34 9.94 15.77
CA LYS A 116 2.01 10.42 16.98
C LYS A 116 1.06 11.21 17.87
N GLN A 117 0.25 12.09 17.26
CA GLN A 117 -0.77 12.85 18.01
C GLN A 117 -1.82 11.93 18.64
N SER A 118 -2.27 10.91 17.92
CA SER A 118 -3.24 9.92 18.43
C SER A 118 -2.67 9.11 19.59
N LEU A 119 -1.42 8.67 19.49
CA LEU A 119 -0.73 7.98 20.59
C LEU A 119 -0.63 8.88 21.84
N MET A 120 -0.27 10.15 21.67
CA MET A 120 -0.21 11.10 22.78
C MET A 120 -1.58 11.35 23.41
N ASN A 121 -2.65 11.34 22.64
CA ASN A 121 -4.01 11.45 23.15
C ASN A 121 -4.40 10.21 23.98
N ILE A 122 -4.07 9.01 23.48
CA ILE A 122 -4.32 7.74 24.19
C ILE A 122 -3.57 7.73 25.52
N ILE A 123 -2.29 8.09 25.54
CA ILE A 123 -1.47 8.18 26.75
C ILE A 123 -2.11 9.14 27.77
N ARG A 124 -2.50 10.33 27.34
CA ARG A 124 -3.17 11.31 28.19
C ARG A 124 -4.49 10.76 28.77
N TYR A 125 -5.26 10.10 27.94
CA TYR A 125 -6.53 9.49 28.39
C TYR A 125 -6.31 8.39 29.42
N VAL A 126 -5.35 7.49 29.19
CA VAL A 126 -5.00 6.41 30.14
C VAL A 126 -4.52 6.98 31.47
N LYS A 127 -3.67 8.02 31.47
CA LYS A 127 -3.24 8.70 32.70
C LYS A 127 -4.42 9.29 33.46
N ALA A 128 -5.33 9.99 32.76
CA ALA A 128 -6.53 10.56 33.40
C ALA A 128 -7.43 9.47 34.04
N LEU A 129 -7.51 8.29 33.44
CA LEU A 129 -8.22 7.14 34.03
C LEU A 129 -7.58 6.68 35.35
N TYR A 130 -6.24 6.57 35.39
CA TYR A 130 -5.53 6.22 36.63
C TYR A 130 -5.67 7.30 37.70
N GLU A 131 -5.60 8.57 37.35
CA GLU A 131 -5.81 9.69 38.23
C GLU A 131 -7.23 9.70 38.83
N ALA A 132 -8.24 9.47 38.04
CA ALA A 132 -9.62 9.33 38.48
C ALA A 132 -9.79 8.13 39.44
N ARG A 133 -9.13 6.99 39.12
CA ARG A 133 -9.13 5.82 40.01
C ARG A 133 -8.47 6.12 41.36
N MET A 134 -7.32 6.79 41.36
CA MET A 134 -6.60 7.19 42.57
C MET A 134 -7.42 8.14 43.43
N SER A 135 -8.11 9.11 42.79
CA SER A 135 -9.05 10.02 43.49
C SER A 135 -10.17 9.23 44.17
N ASN A 136 -10.80 8.30 43.47
CA ASN A 136 -11.88 7.48 44.07
C ASN A 136 -11.39 6.62 45.24
N ILE A 137 -10.20 6.02 45.13
CA ILE A 137 -9.58 5.24 46.20
C ILE A 137 -9.32 6.17 47.42
N SER A 138 -8.81 7.38 47.18
CA SER A 138 -8.56 8.37 48.22
C SER A 138 -9.85 8.78 48.97
N ASP A 139 -10.94 8.97 48.23
CA ASP A 139 -12.25 9.31 48.81
C ASP A 139 -12.78 8.17 49.68
N GLN A 140 -12.61 6.91 49.25
CA GLN A 140 -12.99 5.73 50.07
C GLN A 140 -12.12 5.62 51.33
N TYR A 141 -10.82 5.85 51.23
CA TYR A 141 -9.91 5.84 52.38
C TYR A 141 -10.31 6.90 53.41
N ASN A 142 -10.62 8.13 52.96
CA ASN A 142 -11.04 9.22 53.84
C ASN A 142 -12.41 8.94 54.51
N ALA A 143 -13.34 8.28 53.79
CA ALA A 143 -14.59 7.85 54.38
C ALA A 143 -14.41 6.83 55.49
N LEU A 144 -13.48 5.87 55.32
CA LEU A 144 -13.10 4.90 56.35
C LEU A 144 -12.40 5.59 57.55
N GLU A 145 -11.58 6.61 57.32
CA GLU A 145 -10.93 7.39 58.35
C GLU A 145 -11.96 8.13 59.23
N SER A 146 -13.03 8.67 58.61
CA SER A 146 -14.15 9.25 59.35
C SER A 146 -14.87 8.20 60.23
N GLN A 147 -15.07 6.98 59.71
CA GLN A 147 -15.69 5.88 60.47
C GLN A 147 -14.81 5.40 61.63
N LYS A 148 -13.47 5.52 61.54
CA LYS A 148 -12.56 5.23 62.67
C LYS A 148 -12.87 6.10 63.88
N GLN A 149 -13.18 7.37 63.67
CA GLN A 149 -13.54 8.30 64.73
C GLN A 149 -14.82 7.88 65.42
N GLU A 150 -15.76 7.25 64.75
CA GLU A 150 -17.00 6.73 65.30
C GLU A 150 -16.80 5.43 66.13
N CYS A 151 -15.68 4.73 65.94
CA CYS A 151 -15.35 3.54 66.75
C CYS A 151 -14.91 3.86 68.20
N VAL A 152 -14.71 5.12 68.49
CA VAL A 152 -14.34 5.60 69.85
C VAL A 152 -15.51 6.41 70.38
N SER A 153 -16.09 5.98 71.51
CA SER A 153 -17.13 6.72 72.20
C SER A 153 -16.70 7.04 73.61
N GLU A 154 -17.12 8.17 74.12
CA GLU A 154 -16.91 8.57 75.51
C GLU A 154 -18.26 8.63 76.18
N ASP A 155 -18.37 7.93 77.33
CA ASP A 155 -19.60 7.96 78.17
C ASP A 155 -19.70 9.24 78.99
N PHE A 156 -20.85 9.48 79.67
CA PHE A 156 -21.11 10.67 80.48
C PHE A 156 -20.10 10.83 81.61
N TRP A 157 -19.41 9.74 82.05
CA TRP A 157 -18.46 9.72 83.09
C TRP A 157 -16.98 9.85 82.63
N GLY A 158 -16.75 10.05 81.31
CA GLY A 158 -15.39 10.16 80.74
C GLY A 158 -14.69 8.83 80.49
N ASN A 159 -15.42 7.71 80.49
CA ASN A 159 -14.82 6.43 80.14
C ASN A 159 -14.87 6.29 78.59
N VAL A 160 -13.72 5.89 78.00
CA VAL A 160 -13.56 5.67 76.61
C VAL A 160 -13.83 4.20 76.25
N GLU A 161 -14.81 3.96 75.42
CA GLU A 161 -15.12 2.65 74.84
C GLU A 161 -14.69 2.60 73.37
N VAL A 162 -13.98 1.54 72.99
CA VAL A 162 -13.43 1.37 71.68
C VAL A 162 -13.94 0.06 71.05
N ASP A 163 -14.63 0.14 69.86
CA ASP A 163 -14.98 -1.04 69.12
C ASP A 163 -13.76 -1.58 68.38
N GLN A 164 -13.03 -2.43 69.05
CA GLN A 164 -11.78 -3.03 68.54
C GLN A 164 -11.96 -3.94 67.32
N GLN A 165 -13.16 -4.55 67.18
CA GLN A 165 -13.44 -5.41 66.04
C GLN A 165 -13.64 -4.59 64.76
N ARG A 166 -14.48 -3.56 64.84
CA ARG A 166 -14.74 -2.63 63.73
C ARG A 166 -13.47 -1.86 63.38
N LEU A 167 -12.72 -1.41 64.34
CA LEU A 167 -11.44 -0.71 64.11
C LEU A 167 -10.46 -1.56 63.31
N ARG A 168 -10.27 -2.84 63.67
CA ARG A 168 -9.38 -3.75 62.93
C ARG A 168 -9.88 -4.02 61.49
N GLN A 169 -11.20 -4.11 61.30
CA GLN A 169 -11.78 -4.27 59.97
C GLN A 169 -11.49 -3.05 59.10
N ILE A 170 -11.73 -1.85 59.63
CA ILE A 170 -11.44 -0.58 58.89
C ILE A 170 -9.94 -0.48 58.56
N GLU A 171 -9.05 -0.83 59.49
CA GLU A 171 -7.61 -0.81 59.24
C GLU A 171 -7.18 -1.80 58.16
N SER A 172 -7.81 -2.97 58.08
CA SER A 172 -7.60 -3.93 57.00
C SER A 172 -8.04 -3.38 55.64
N GLU A 173 -9.25 -2.80 55.55
CA GLU A 173 -9.79 -2.19 54.34
C GLU A 173 -8.94 -1.00 53.89
N GLN A 174 -8.48 -0.15 54.82
CA GLN A 174 -7.56 0.95 54.51
C GLN A 174 -6.22 0.46 53.96
N SER A 175 -5.68 -0.65 54.50
CA SER A 175 -4.45 -1.25 54.01
C SER A 175 -4.60 -1.76 52.56
N GLU A 176 -5.75 -2.38 52.26
CA GLU A 176 -6.05 -2.82 50.87
C GLU A 176 -6.18 -1.64 49.91
N LEU A 177 -6.88 -0.57 50.30
CA LEU A 177 -7.01 0.65 49.48
C LEU A 177 -5.64 1.31 49.23
N GLN A 178 -4.77 1.34 50.26
CA GLN A 178 -3.41 1.86 50.11
C GLN A 178 -2.59 1.06 49.08
N GLN A 179 -2.72 -0.27 49.08
CA GLN A 179 -2.06 -1.12 48.10
C GLN A 179 -2.61 -0.84 46.67
N GLN A 180 -3.94 -0.72 46.55
CA GLN A 180 -4.56 -0.38 45.24
C GLN A 180 -4.15 1.01 44.75
N TYR A 181 -4.04 2.00 45.64
CA TYR A 181 -3.57 3.35 45.29
C TYR A 181 -2.12 3.30 44.78
N ASN A 182 -1.23 2.61 45.49
CA ASN A 182 0.17 2.47 45.09
C ASN A 182 0.31 1.74 43.73
N ALA A 183 -0.50 0.70 43.54
CA ALA A 183 -0.53 0.00 42.23
C ALA A 183 -1.03 0.89 41.07
N ALA A 184 -2.06 1.70 41.33
CA ALA A 184 -2.57 2.64 40.33
C ALA A 184 -1.56 3.76 40.04
N MET A 185 -0.85 4.25 41.04
CA MET A 185 0.22 5.24 40.92
C MET A 185 1.37 4.71 40.06
N LEU A 186 1.86 3.51 40.37
CA LEU A 186 2.93 2.86 39.60
C LEU A 186 2.52 2.62 38.13
N ALA A 187 1.26 2.20 37.90
CA ALA A 187 0.74 2.00 36.58
C ALA A 187 0.64 3.32 35.81
N ARG A 188 0.16 4.41 36.43
CA ARG A 188 0.13 5.76 35.85
C ARG A 188 1.55 6.21 35.46
N ASP A 189 2.50 6.08 36.36
CA ASP A 189 3.87 6.53 36.13
C ASP A 189 4.59 5.67 35.07
N GLY A 190 4.21 4.39 34.97
CA GLY A 190 4.68 3.49 33.90
C GLY A 190 4.17 3.85 32.51
N VAL A 191 3.08 4.61 32.37
CA VAL A 191 2.56 5.10 31.10
C VAL A 191 3.38 6.31 30.57
N GLY A 192 4.68 6.30 30.71
CA GLY A 192 5.65 7.18 30.06
C GLY A 192 5.41 8.69 30.26
N ASP A 193 6.02 9.29 31.29
CA ASP A 193 5.86 10.73 31.60
C ASP A 193 6.55 11.68 30.60
N GLN A 194 7.45 11.18 29.76
CA GLN A 194 8.30 11.99 28.88
C GLN A 194 8.44 11.37 27.48
N LEU A 195 7.33 10.89 26.89
CA LEU A 195 7.35 10.50 25.49
C LEU A 195 7.50 11.75 24.63
N ASP A 196 8.72 12.02 24.18
CA ASP A 196 8.95 12.98 23.09
C ASP A 196 8.47 12.37 21.78
N PRO A 197 7.43 12.94 21.15
CA PRO A 197 6.93 12.44 19.86
C PRO A 197 8.00 12.40 18.77
N SER A 198 9.04 13.22 18.87
CA SER A 198 10.15 13.23 17.90
C SER A 198 10.99 11.95 17.94
N CYS A 199 11.02 11.26 19.10
CA CYS A 199 11.75 10.01 19.28
C CYS A 199 10.92 8.76 18.95
N ILE A 200 9.63 8.92 18.58
CA ILE A 200 8.79 7.81 18.12
C ILE A 200 9.07 7.58 16.64
N THR A 201 9.40 6.35 16.27
CA THR A 201 9.54 5.93 14.88
C THR A 201 8.41 4.98 14.47
N ILE A 202 7.94 5.11 13.23
CA ILE A 202 6.83 4.33 12.69
C ILE A 202 7.27 3.73 11.37
N HIS A 203 7.19 2.40 11.25
CA HIS A 203 7.58 1.70 10.03
C HIS A 203 6.53 0.67 9.63
N PRO A 204 6.12 0.62 8.35
CA PRO A 204 5.30 -0.46 7.83
C PRO A 204 6.13 -1.74 7.75
N ILE A 205 5.55 -2.85 8.23
CA ILE A 205 6.07 -4.20 8.04
C ILE A 205 5.20 -4.85 6.98
N CYS A 206 5.79 -5.23 5.85
CA CYS A 206 5.08 -5.68 4.66
C CYS A 206 5.51 -7.09 4.26
N GLU A 207 4.53 -7.92 3.89
CA GLU A 207 4.72 -9.19 3.19
C GLU A 207 4.06 -9.07 1.82
N LEU A 208 4.85 -9.22 0.76
CA LEU A 208 4.43 -9.00 -0.62
C LEU A 208 4.45 -10.30 -1.43
N GLY A 209 3.44 -10.47 -2.25
CA GLY A 209 3.37 -11.54 -3.23
C GLY A 209 2.51 -11.16 -4.41
N ILE A 210 2.62 -11.92 -5.50
CA ILE A 210 1.86 -11.68 -6.72
C ILE A 210 1.00 -12.87 -7.13
N ALA A 211 -0.04 -12.58 -7.90
CA ALA A 211 -0.79 -13.58 -8.65
C ALA A 211 -0.81 -13.22 -10.13
N TYR A 212 -0.57 -14.20 -10.99
CA TYR A 212 -0.55 -14.03 -12.44
C TYR A 212 -1.96 -13.91 -13.00
N ASN A 213 -2.09 -13.18 -14.12
CA ASN A 213 -3.30 -13.25 -14.95
C ASN A 213 -3.64 -14.71 -15.27
N ASP A 214 -4.93 -15.05 -15.29
CA ASP A 214 -5.43 -16.42 -15.50
C ASP A 214 -5.14 -17.43 -14.38
N SER A 215 -4.59 -17.01 -13.25
CA SER A 215 -4.42 -17.90 -12.10
C SER A 215 -5.63 -17.91 -11.15
N TYR A 216 -5.87 -19.04 -10.51
CA TYR A 216 -6.89 -19.14 -9.46
C TYR A 216 -6.33 -18.63 -8.14
N VAL A 217 -7.08 -17.72 -7.51
CA VAL A 217 -6.76 -17.11 -6.23
C VAL A 217 -7.93 -17.27 -5.29
N SER A 218 -7.70 -17.85 -4.13
CA SER A 218 -8.71 -18.07 -3.08
C SER A 218 -8.24 -17.63 -1.70
N THR A 219 -6.93 -17.59 -1.46
CA THR A 219 -6.32 -17.26 -0.17
C THR A 219 -5.09 -16.39 -0.34
N GLU A 220 -4.63 -15.78 0.75
CA GLU A 220 -3.37 -15.03 0.76
C GLU A 220 -2.14 -15.89 0.36
N THR A 221 -2.20 -17.21 0.63
CA THR A 221 -1.14 -18.15 0.28
C THR A 221 -0.92 -18.23 -1.24
N ASP A 222 -1.96 -17.98 -2.04
CA ASP A 222 -1.86 -17.98 -3.50
C ASP A 222 -0.96 -16.83 -4.00
N PHE A 223 -0.79 -15.78 -3.21
CA PHE A 223 0.16 -14.68 -3.46
C PHE A 223 1.47 -14.89 -2.70
N LEU A 224 1.40 -14.86 -1.36
CA LEU A 224 2.55 -14.78 -0.45
C LEU A 224 3.34 -16.09 -0.38
N GLY A 225 2.64 -17.23 -0.51
CA GLY A 225 3.27 -18.56 -0.48
C GLY A 225 3.79 -19.01 -1.83
N LYS A 226 3.03 -18.77 -2.91
CA LYS A 226 3.40 -19.24 -4.26
C LYS A 226 4.41 -18.33 -4.97
N ASN A 227 4.21 -17.02 -4.89
CA ASN A 227 4.98 -16.04 -5.64
C ASN A 227 5.37 -14.85 -4.76
N PRO A 228 6.13 -15.08 -3.67
CA PRO A 228 6.58 -14.01 -2.79
C PRO A 228 7.56 -13.07 -3.49
N CYS A 229 7.50 -11.79 -3.11
CA CYS A 229 8.34 -10.73 -3.62
C CYS A 229 9.13 -10.05 -2.50
N ASN A 230 10.30 -9.51 -2.85
CA ASN A 230 11.06 -8.59 -2.03
C ASN A 230 10.94 -7.17 -2.60
N VAL A 231 10.92 -6.17 -1.73
CA VAL A 231 11.09 -4.77 -2.14
C VAL A 231 12.58 -4.54 -2.42
N VAL A 232 12.89 -4.16 -3.65
CA VAL A 232 14.27 -3.84 -4.05
C VAL A 232 14.56 -2.36 -3.85
N ARG A 233 13.58 -1.50 -4.20
CA ARG A 233 13.70 -0.05 -4.09
C ARG A 233 12.35 0.61 -3.92
N LEU A 234 12.30 1.64 -3.10
CA LEU A 234 11.19 2.59 -2.99
C LEU A 234 11.69 3.97 -3.44
N SER A 235 10.86 4.71 -4.16
CA SER A 235 11.18 6.10 -4.48
C SER A 235 11.29 6.93 -3.20
N THR A 236 12.31 7.77 -3.13
CA THR A 236 12.48 8.76 -2.06
C THR A 236 11.83 10.11 -2.39
N ASP A 237 11.50 10.33 -3.66
CA ASP A 237 10.80 11.51 -4.15
C ASP A 237 9.29 11.31 -3.93
N GLU A 238 8.65 12.22 -3.17
CA GLU A 238 7.21 12.19 -2.86
C GLU A 238 6.34 12.33 -4.11
N ASP A 239 6.82 13.04 -5.13
CA ASP A 239 6.14 13.18 -6.42
C ASP A 239 6.31 11.97 -7.35
N THR A 240 7.15 11.00 -6.95
CA THR A 240 7.42 9.80 -7.73
C THR A 240 7.02 8.56 -6.93
N ASP A 241 5.74 8.23 -6.96
CA ASP A 241 5.15 7.09 -6.25
C ASP A 241 5.48 5.77 -6.95
N LEU A 242 6.75 5.35 -6.96
CA LEU A 242 7.24 4.12 -7.60
C LEU A 242 7.94 3.18 -6.63
N ALA A 243 7.81 1.88 -6.89
CA ALA A 243 8.55 0.82 -6.22
C ALA A 243 9.02 -0.24 -7.22
N LEU A 244 10.22 -0.76 -6.99
CA LEU A 244 10.74 -1.96 -7.63
C LEU A 244 10.58 -3.14 -6.68
N LEU A 245 9.89 -4.17 -7.16
CA LEU A 245 9.79 -5.47 -6.51
C LEU A 245 10.59 -6.49 -7.29
N GLN A 246 10.99 -7.56 -6.64
CA GLN A 246 11.58 -8.73 -7.30
C GLN A 246 10.97 -10.01 -6.76
N LEU A 247 10.58 -10.90 -7.65
CA LEU A 247 10.25 -12.28 -7.28
C LEU A 247 11.41 -12.92 -6.53
N ARG A 248 11.13 -13.65 -5.46
CA ARG A 248 12.18 -14.40 -4.76
C ARG A 248 12.84 -15.50 -5.62
N SER A 249 12.15 -15.94 -6.69
CA SER A 249 12.72 -16.84 -7.68
C SER A 249 13.77 -16.19 -8.60
N GLU A 250 13.85 -14.85 -8.59
CA GLU A 250 14.71 -14.05 -9.47
C GLU A 250 14.55 -14.37 -10.97
N LYS A 251 13.39 -14.87 -11.37
CA LYS A 251 13.10 -15.24 -12.75
C LYS A 251 11.67 -14.83 -13.14
N THR A 252 11.54 -14.12 -14.25
CA THR A 252 10.26 -13.90 -14.94
C THR A 252 9.91 -15.19 -15.69
N PRO A 253 8.68 -15.72 -15.55
CA PRO A 253 8.26 -16.88 -16.35
C PRO A 253 8.35 -16.59 -17.84
N ASP A 254 8.78 -17.58 -18.64
CA ASP A 254 9.03 -17.41 -20.09
C ASP A 254 7.75 -17.05 -20.88
N ALA A 255 6.56 -17.36 -20.34
CA ALA A 255 5.27 -17.00 -20.92
C ALA A 255 4.80 -15.59 -20.59
N CYS A 256 5.49 -14.86 -19.71
CA CYS A 256 5.11 -13.52 -19.31
C CYS A 256 5.73 -12.48 -20.25
N TYR A 257 4.91 -11.53 -20.65
CA TYR A 257 5.39 -10.36 -21.37
C TYR A 257 6.26 -9.47 -20.48
N VAL A 258 7.31 -8.89 -21.05
CA VAL A 258 8.23 -7.96 -20.37
C VAL A 258 8.10 -6.58 -21.01
N PHE A 259 7.64 -5.61 -20.22
CA PHE A 259 7.50 -4.22 -20.68
C PHE A 259 8.87 -3.56 -20.78
N SER A 260 9.17 -3.01 -21.95
CA SER A 260 10.43 -2.31 -22.17
C SER A 260 10.37 -0.88 -21.65
N VAL A 261 11.21 -0.56 -20.68
CA VAL A 261 11.36 0.81 -20.15
C VAL A 261 12.20 1.69 -21.08
N ASP A 262 13.19 1.11 -21.77
CA ASP A 262 14.18 1.86 -22.56
C ASP A 262 13.94 1.83 -24.08
N LYS A 263 13.30 0.80 -24.61
CA LYS A 263 13.17 0.57 -26.06
C LYS A 263 11.74 0.76 -26.54
N ARG A 264 11.59 1.29 -27.74
CA ARG A 264 10.32 1.30 -28.46
C ARG A 264 10.14 0.00 -29.24
N LYS A 265 8.92 -0.55 -29.29
CA LYS A 265 8.58 -1.73 -30.10
C LYS A 265 8.82 -1.51 -31.60
N ASP A 266 8.59 -0.31 -32.10
CA ASP A 266 8.69 0.05 -33.50
C ASP A 266 10.12 0.25 -34.02
N GLN A 267 11.13 0.25 -33.14
CA GLN A 267 12.55 0.38 -33.56
C GLN A 267 13.16 -0.92 -34.07
N SER A 268 12.49 -2.04 -33.99
CA SER A 268 13.03 -3.35 -34.40
C SER A 268 12.85 -3.65 -35.91
N HIS A 269 12.10 -2.86 -36.68
CA HIS A 269 11.86 -3.11 -38.10
C HIS A 269 12.75 -2.23 -38.96
N TRP A 270 13.61 -2.88 -39.77
CA TRP A 270 14.56 -2.23 -40.69
C TRP A 270 13.92 -1.27 -41.73
N TRP A 271 12.60 -1.36 -41.98
CA TRP A 271 11.84 -0.44 -42.83
C TRP A 271 11.70 0.96 -42.21
N ASN A 272 11.86 1.13 -40.91
CA ASN A 272 11.74 2.42 -40.23
C ASN A 272 12.94 3.35 -40.51
N ILE A 273 14.00 2.82 -41.12
CA ILE A 273 15.17 3.61 -41.59
C ILE A 273 14.76 4.68 -42.60
N PHE A 274 13.67 4.46 -43.35
CA PHE A 274 13.20 5.35 -44.42
C PHE A 274 12.08 6.33 -44.00
N LYS A 275 11.53 6.20 -42.78
CA LYS A 275 10.54 7.16 -42.25
C LYS A 275 11.23 8.28 -41.49
N LYS A 276 10.83 9.52 -41.77
CA LYS A 276 11.25 10.67 -40.96
C LYS A 276 10.84 10.43 -39.50
N LYS A 277 11.84 10.37 -38.66
CA LYS A 277 11.75 10.13 -37.19
C LYS A 277 10.83 11.14 -36.46
N SER A 278 10.31 12.15 -37.16
CA SER A 278 9.57 13.29 -36.62
C SER A 278 8.04 13.12 -36.58
N GLU A 279 7.47 12.05 -37.16
CA GLU A 279 6.02 11.95 -37.37
C GLU A 279 5.28 11.07 -36.33
N LEU A 280 5.99 10.22 -35.60
CA LEU A 280 5.36 9.38 -34.57
C LEU A 280 5.45 10.05 -33.18
N PRO A 281 4.34 10.07 -32.39
CA PRO A 281 4.39 10.54 -31.00
C PRO A 281 5.47 9.81 -30.26
N SER A 282 6.25 10.53 -29.46
CA SER A 282 7.22 9.90 -28.56
C SER A 282 6.51 9.41 -27.29
N PRO A 283 6.74 8.18 -26.81
CA PRO A 283 6.27 7.76 -25.49
C PRO A 283 6.70 8.71 -24.37
N ASP A 284 7.81 9.42 -24.58
CA ASP A 284 8.32 10.43 -23.65
C ASP A 284 7.57 11.79 -23.73
N SER A 285 6.79 11.99 -24.79
CA SER A 285 6.04 13.25 -25.01
C SER A 285 4.73 12.93 -25.71
N PRO A 286 3.77 12.29 -25.04
CA PRO A 286 2.47 12.00 -25.59
C PRO A 286 1.74 13.31 -25.91
N LYS A 287 0.90 13.28 -26.96
CA LYS A 287 0.14 14.44 -27.46
C LYS A 287 -1.26 14.47 -26.86
N ILE A 288 -1.85 15.67 -26.76
CA ILE A 288 -3.27 15.80 -26.44
C ILE A 288 -4.09 14.96 -27.41
N ASP A 289 -5.14 14.33 -26.90
CA ASP A 289 -6.07 13.43 -27.60
C ASP A 289 -5.43 12.12 -28.08
N GLN A 290 -4.16 11.86 -27.73
CA GLN A 290 -3.53 10.56 -28.03
C GLN A 290 -4.24 9.45 -27.27
N GLN A 291 -4.58 8.36 -27.98
CA GLN A 291 -5.17 7.15 -27.38
C GLN A 291 -4.15 6.44 -26.48
N LEU A 292 -4.59 6.10 -25.29
CA LEU A 292 -3.83 5.30 -24.33
C LEU A 292 -4.68 4.13 -23.83
N TYR A 293 -3.98 3.10 -23.36
CA TYR A 293 -4.57 1.94 -22.68
C TYR A 293 -3.85 1.70 -21.37
N MET A 294 -4.61 1.39 -20.33
CA MET A 294 -4.12 0.92 -19.05
C MET A 294 -4.48 -0.55 -18.91
N ILE A 295 -3.50 -1.37 -18.52
CA ILE A 295 -3.68 -2.81 -18.31
C ILE A 295 -3.46 -3.10 -16.83
N GLY A 296 -4.52 -3.50 -16.11
CA GLY A 296 -4.41 -3.65 -14.67
C GLY A 296 -5.63 -4.30 -14.01
N PHE A 297 -5.61 -4.35 -12.69
CA PHE A 297 -6.64 -4.97 -11.88
C PHE A 297 -7.54 -3.90 -11.22
N ASN A 298 -8.41 -3.27 -12.02
CA ASN A 298 -9.39 -2.32 -11.52
C ASN A 298 -10.34 -2.98 -10.50
N ALA A 299 -10.58 -2.31 -9.38
CA ALA A 299 -11.31 -2.83 -8.22
C ALA A 299 -10.70 -4.14 -7.63
N GLY A 300 -9.41 -4.39 -7.86
CA GLY A 300 -8.68 -5.51 -7.31
C GLY A 300 -9.36 -6.85 -7.55
N ILE A 301 -9.39 -7.71 -6.53
CA ILE A 301 -9.95 -9.07 -6.62
C ILE A 301 -11.45 -9.09 -6.94
N VAL A 302 -12.19 -8.03 -6.59
CA VAL A 302 -13.66 -7.97 -6.76
C VAL A 302 -14.07 -8.08 -8.22
N LEU A 303 -13.43 -7.33 -9.12
CA LEU A 303 -13.71 -7.39 -10.56
C LEU A 303 -12.80 -8.40 -11.28
N ALA A 304 -11.63 -8.66 -10.76
CA ALA A 304 -10.69 -9.58 -11.40
C ALA A 304 -11.13 -11.04 -11.34
N ASN A 305 -11.83 -11.45 -10.28
CA ASN A 305 -12.19 -12.85 -10.05
C ASN A 305 -13.24 -13.34 -11.06
N THR A 306 -12.88 -14.36 -11.82
CA THR A 306 -13.74 -15.00 -12.81
C THR A 306 -13.79 -16.52 -12.61
N ARG A 307 -14.69 -17.20 -13.31
CA ARG A 307 -14.74 -18.68 -13.31
C ARG A 307 -13.47 -19.35 -13.85
N LYS A 308 -12.58 -18.60 -14.51
CA LYS A 308 -11.33 -19.09 -15.13
C LYS A 308 -10.08 -18.51 -14.43
N GLY A 309 -10.20 -18.03 -13.20
CA GLY A 309 -9.14 -17.34 -12.49
C GLY A 309 -9.27 -15.81 -12.55
N ILE A 310 -8.31 -15.11 -11.97
CA ILE A 310 -8.28 -13.66 -12.01
C ILE A 310 -7.92 -13.19 -13.43
N LYS A 311 -8.59 -12.10 -13.86
CA LYS A 311 -8.38 -11.49 -15.18
C LYS A 311 -7.98 -10.04 -15.03
N VAL A 312 -6.87 -9.69 -15.68
CA VAL A 312 -6.50 -8.29 -15.87
C VAL A 312 -7.52 -7.62 -16.80
N GLN A 313 -7.79 -6.33 -16.57
CA GLN A 313 -8.66 -5.53 -17.45
C GLN A 313 -7.80 -4.59 -18.29
N MET A 314 -8.26 -4.28 -19.51
CA MET A 314 -7.73 -3.20 -20.33
C MET A 314 -8.78 -2.10 -20.43
N THR A 315 -8.41 -0.88 -20.03
CA THR A 315 -9.26 0.31 -20.14
C THR A 315 -8.61 1.36 -21.00
N GLY A 316 -9.38 1.94 -21.91
CA GLY A 316 -8.91 2.97 -22.83
C GLY A 316 -9.30 4.37 -22.42
N GLY A 317 -8.51 5.34 -22.82
CA GLY A 317 -8.77 6.77 -22.65
C GLY A 317 -7.77 7.61 -23.44
N ARG A 318 -7.78 8.92 -23.21
CA ARG A 318 -6.95 9.86 -23.98
C ARG A 318 -6.20 10.82 -23.07
N ILE A 319 -5.08 11.31 -23.58
CA ILE A 319 -4.35 12.41 -22.92
C ILE A 319 -5.24 13.65 -22.95
N THR A 320 -5.49 14.23 -21.79
CA THR A 320 -6.37 15.40 -21.61
C THR A 320 -5.62 16.70 -21.35
N GLN A 321 -4.32 16.62 -21.02
CA GLN A 321 -3.47 17.78 -20.79
C GLN A 321 -2.08 17.53 -21.35
N MET A 322 -1.43 18.57 -21.89
CA MET A 322 -0.02 18.48 -22.32
C MET A 322 0.85 18.11 -21.10
N PRO A 323 1.64 17.03 -21.20
CA PRO A 323 2.53 16.66 -20.12
C PRO A 323 3.59 17.74 -19.86
N ASP A 324 3.80 18.07 -18.61
CA ASP A 324 4.83 19.01 -18.14
C ASP A 324 6.09 18.30 -17.62
N GLY A 325 6.13 16.96 -17.73
CA GLY A 325 7.19 16.11 -17.20
C GLY A 325 7.00 15.71 -15.74
N SER A 326 6.04 16.31 -15.02
CA SER A 326 5.74 15.92 -13.64
C SER A 326 4.71 14.80 -13.56
N ARG A 327 3.62 14.91 -14.34
CA ARG A 327 2.49 13.97 -14.35
C ARG A 327 1.93 13.82 -15.77
N LEU A 328 1.28 12.67 -16.01
CA LEU A 328 0.39 12.46 -17.15
C LEU A 328 -1.04 12.63 -16.68
N LEU A 329 -1.85 13.43 -17.39
CA LEU A 329 -3.28 13.54 -17.16
C LEU A 329 -4.04 12.91 -18.32
N TYR A 330 -4.94 11.98 -18.01
CA TYR A 330 -5.72 11.23 -19.00
C TYR A 330 -7.13 10.88 -18.51
N SER A 331 -7.99 10.52 -19.44
CA SER A 331 -9.39 10.14 -19.19
C SER A 331 -9.61 8.64 -18.98
N ILE A 332 -8.55 7.85 -18.78
CA ILE A 332 -8.71 6.41 -18.51
C ILE A 332 -9.40 6.23 -17.16
N PRO A 333 -10.54 5.51 -17.07
CA PRO A 333 -11.17 5.20 -15.78
C PRO A 333 -10.25 4.36 -14.89
N THR A 334 -10.08 4.79 -13.64
CA THR A 334 -9.26 4.09 -12.65
C THR A 334 -10.04 3.82 -11.37
N MET A 335 -9.77 2.71 -10.72
CA MET A 335 -10.37 2.30 -9.46
C MET A 335 -9.27 1.80 -8.52
N GLN A 336 -9.61 1.62 -7.24
CA GLN A 336 -8.70 0.96 -6.29
C GLN A 336 -8.23 -0.39 -6.86
N GLY A 337 -6.93 -0.68 -6.77
CA GLY A 337 -6.31 -1.86 -7.37
C GLY A 337 -5.62 -1.57 -8.71
N SER A 338 -6.01 -0.50 -9.45
CA SER A 338 -5.31 -0.09 -10.69
C SER A 338 -3.97 0.61 -10.44
N SER A 339 -3.66 0.99 -9.21
CA SER A 339 -2.37 1.57 -8.83
C SER A 339 -1.21 0.66 -9.23
N GLY A 340 -0.21 1.20 -9.95
CA GLY A 340 0.93 0.46 -10.48
C GLY A 340 0.71 -0.17 -11.86
N SER A 341 -0.46 0.03 -12.49
CA SER A 341 -0.75 -0.47 -13.84
C SER A 341 0.12 0.22 -14.90
N PRO A 342 0.67 -0.54 -15.88
CA PRO A 342 1.30 0.07 -17.05
C PRO A 342 0.26 0.81 -17.89
N VAL A 343 0.65 2.01 -18.34
CA VAL A 343 -0.09 2.80 -19.34
C VAL A 343 0.70 2.77 -20.62
N VAL A 344 0.07 2.30 -21.69
CA VAL A 344 0.70 2.10 -23.01
C VAL A 344 0.01 2.94 -24.08
N ASP A 345 0.73 3.26 -25.15
CA ASP A 345 0.17 3.86 -26.33
C ASP A 345 -0.53 2.82 -27.23
N GLU A 346 -1.13 3.25 -28.32
CA GLU A 346 -1.82 2.38 -29.31
C GLU A 346 -0.92 1.35 -29.99
N ARG A 347 0.40 1.42 -29.79
CA ARG A 347 1.39 0.45 -30.29
C ARG A 347 1.94 -0.46 -29.18
N GLY A 348 1.48 -0.31 -27.94
CA GLY A 348 1.95 -1.04 -26.78
C GLY A 348 3.29 -0.54 -26.23
N ASN A 349 3.72 0.69 -26.56
CA ASN A 349 4.87 1.27 -25.92
C ASN A 349 4.47 1.82 -24.54
N LEU A 350 5.25 1.51 -23.52
CA LEU A 350 5.05 2.07 -22.18
C LEU A 350 5.16 3.61 -22.24
N VAL A 351 4.17 4.30 -21.74
CA VAL A 351 4.08 5.78 -21.64
C VAL A 351 4.22 6.22 -20.18
N GLY A 352 3.77 5.40 -19.25
CA GLY A 352 3.85 5.70 -17.83
C GLY A 352 3.25 4.62 -16.93
N VAL A 353 3.11 4.94 -15.66
CA VAL A 353 2.53 4.08 -14.63
C VAL A 353 1.37 4.82 -13.96
N ASN A 354 0.21 4.18 -13.89
CA ASN A 354 -0.96 4.75 -13.21
C ASN A 354 -0.73 4.84 -11.70
N PHE A 355 -1.06 5.99 -11.06
CA PHE A 355 -0.79 6.12 -9.64
C PHE A 355 -1.90 6.73 -8.80
N ALA A 356 -2.74 7.59 -9.35
CA ALA A 356 -3.72 8.31 -8.56
C ALA A 356 -5.01 8.57 -9.33
N LYS A 357 -6.08 8.75 -8.57
CA LYS A 357 -7.37 9.25 -9.03
C LYS A 357 -7.61 10.63 -8.43
N LEU A 358 -8.11 11.58 -9.22
CA LEU A 358 -8.58 12.85 -8.70
C LEU A 358 -9.93 12.63 -8.00
N ASN A 359 -9.99 12.88 -6.68
CA ASN A 359 -11.24 12.74 -5.92
C ASN A 359 -12.32 13.66 -6.48
N GLY A 360 -13.52 13.12 -6.67
CA GLY A 360 -14.69 13.87 -7.18
C GLY A 360 -14.83 13.89 -8.71
N THR A 361 -13.93 13.24 -9.47
CA THR A 361 -14.06 13.08 -10.93
C THR A 361 -13.74 11.66 -11.36
N ASP A 362 -14.51 11.14 -12.32
CA ASP A 362 -14.23 9.82 -12.92
C ASP A 362 -13.39 9.91 -14.21
N ASN A 363 -13.19 11.13 -14.73
CA ASN A 363 -12.61 11.38 -16.05
C ASN A 363 -11.21 11.99 -16.03
N PHE A 364 -10.62 12.23 -14.83
CA PHE A 364 -9.29 12.79 -14.72
C PHE A 364 -8.45 11.97 -13.75
N ASN A 365 -7.47 11.28 -14.31
CA ASN A 365 -6.61 10.40 -13.57
C ASN A 365 -5.16 10.68 -13.92
N PHE A 366 -4.25 10.34 -13.00
CA PHE A 366 -2.84 10.67 -13.12
C PHE A 366 -1.98 9.43 -13.33
N GLY A 367 -0.94 9.60 -14.15
CA GLY A 367 0.14 8.64 -14.29
C GLY A 367 1.50 9.28 -14.12
N ILE A 368 2.46 8.47 -13.72
CA ILE A 368 3.87 8.83 -13.62
C ILE A 368 4.47 8.71 -15.03
N PRO A 369 5.05 9.78 -15.62
CA PRO A 369 5.60 9.75 -16.96
C PRO A 369 6.77 8.79 -17.11
N LEU A 370 6.93 8.19 -18.29
CA LEU A 370 8.01 7.24 -18.61
C LEU A 370 9.41 7.82 -18.31
N GLN A 371 9.62 9.13 -18.45
CA GLN A 371 10.90 9.77 -18.10
C GLN A 371 11.25 9.61 -16.63
N LYS A 372 10.26 9.79 -15.72
CA LYS A 372 10.45 9.55 -14.27
C LYS A 372 10.67 8.07 -13.99
N VAL A 373 9.91 7.19 -14.65
CA VAL A 373 10.07 5.73 -14.55
C VAL A 373 11.50 5.32 -14.93
N ARG A 374 12.02 5.81 -16.06
CA ARG A 374 13.39 5.52 -16.50
C ARG A 374 14.45 5.99 -15.51
N ARG A 375 14.27 7.18 -14.95
CA ARG A 375 15.18 7.70 -13.93
C ARG A 375 15.20 6.78 -12.73
N PHE A 376 14.04 6.48 -12.20
CA PHE A 376 13.89 5.60 -11.03
C PHE A 376 14.47 4.20 -11.23
N VAL A 377 14.30 3.60 -12.41
CA VAL A 377 14.82 2.25 -12.69
C VAL A 377 16.35 2.24 -12.86
N LYS A 378 16.98 3.37 -13.27
CA LYS A 378 18.44 3.48 -13.48
C LYS A 378 19.24 3.85 -12.24
N GLU A 379 18.63 4.48 -11.27
CA GLU A 379 19.24 4.76 -9.97
C GLU A 379 19.54 3.48 -9.19
#